data_bf1bd552ccd5994bd5028a3abe5b1da2
#
_entry.id   bf1bd552ccd5994bd5028a3abe5b1da2
#
_cell.length_a   1.000
_cell.length_b   1.000
_cell.length_c   1.000
_cell.angle_alpha   90.00
_cell.angle_beta   90.00
_cell.angle_gamma   90.00
#
_symmetry.space_group_name_H-M   'P 1'
#
loop_
_entity.id
_entity.type
_entity.pdbx_description
1 polymer ?
#
loop_
_entity_poly.entity_id
_entity_poly.type
_entity_poly.pdbx_seq_one_letter_code
_entity_poly.pdbx_strand_id
1 'polypeptide(L)'
;MQKIRTTVKIAGKEYNISGYDPEEYVQRVAAHVDLRMSELALSAKLPPAQLAILTAVNATDDMMKSRDELRRLRHENDLLRAALEDASHDEKA
;
A
#
# COMPACT_ATOMS: atom_id res chain seq x y z
N MET A 1 2.79 -19.94 15.60
CA MET A 1 3.45 -19.48 14.35
C MET A 1 4.87 -19.06 14.63
N GLN A 2 5.79 -19.52 13.80
CA GLN A 2 7.18 -19.12 13.91
C GLN A 2 7.41 -17.81 13.17
N LYS A 3 8.22 -16.95 13.75
CA LYS A 3 8.69 -15.75 13.05
C LYS A 3 9.61 -16.13 11.90
N ILE A 4 9.39 -15.48 10.79
CA ILE A 4 10.22 -15.62 9.59
C ILE A 4 11.15 -14.42 9.53
N ARG A 5 12.43 -14.67 9.39
CA ARG A 5 13.43 -13.63 9.24
C ARG A 5 13.81 -13.50 7.77
N THR A 6 13.61 -12.33 7.21
CA THR A 6 13.87 -12.04 5.81
C THR A 6 14.94 -10.97 5.70
N THR A 7 15.99 -11.23 4.93
CA THR A 7 17.01 -10.24 4.62
C THR A 7 16.61 -9.53 3.33
N VAL A 8 16.50 -8.22 3.40
CA VAL A 8 16.12 -7.39 2.27
C VAL A 8 17.17 -6.33 2.00
N LYS A 9 17.23 -5.84 0.78
CA LYS A 9 18.14 -4.77 0.38
C LYS A 9 17.34 -3.54 -0.02
N ILE A 10 17.56 -2.44 0.69
CA ILE A 10 16.88 -1.16 0.44
C ILE A 10 17.92 -0.05 0.41
N ALA A 11 17.93 0.74 -0.66
CA ALA A 11 18.87 1.84 -0.85
C ALA A 11 20.34 1.39 -0.69
N GLY A 12 20.66 0.20 -1.19
CA GLY A 12 22.01 -0.35 -1.16
C GLY A 12 22.44 -0.97 0.15
N LYS A 13 21.59 -0.98 1.17
CA LYS A 13 21.89 -1.56 2.48
C LYS A 13 21.02 -2.75 2.78
N GLU A 14 21.56 -3.73 3.51
CA GLU A 14 20.81 -4.90 3.93
C GLU A 14 20.16 -4.69 5.27
N TYR A 15 18.93 -5.19 5.39
CA TYR A 15 18.16 -5.15 6.63
C TYR A 15 17.53 -6.52 6.86
N ASN A 16 17.41 -6.89 8.12
CA ASN A 16 16.71 -8.10 8.53
C ASN A 16 15.35 -7.71 9.08
N ILE A 17 14.31 -8.24 8.47
CA ILE A 17 12.94 -7.99 8.88
C ILE A 17 12.38 -9.28 9.44
N SER A 18 11.88 -9.25 10.65
CA SER A 18 11.26 -10.40 11.31
C SER A 18 9.77 -10.17 11.44
N GLY A 19 8.99 -11.18 11.10
CA GLY A 19 7.54 -11.11 11.17
C GLY A 19 6.91 -12.43 10.81
N TYR A 20 5.61 -12.41 10.55
CA TYR A 20 4.85 -13.63 10.25
C TYR A 20 4.47 -13.76 8.79
N ASP A 21 4.84 -12.78 7.97
CA ASP A 21 4.55 -12.80 6.54
C ASP A 21 5.55 -13.68 5.79
N PRO A 22 5.13 -14.29 4.67
CA PRO A 22 6.03 -15.07 3.82
C PRO A 22 7.20 -14.23 3.31
N GLU A 23 8.35 -14.86 3.15
CA GLU A 23 9.57 -14.22 2.67
C GLU A 23 9.36 -13.51 1.31
N GLU A 24 8.64 -14.15 0.39
CA GLU A 24 8.35 -13.59 -0.93
C GLU A 24 7.57 -12.29 -0.83
N TYR A 25 6.62 -12.21 0.09
CA TYR A 25 5.83 -11.00 0.32
C TYR A 25 6.72 -9.88 0.86
N VAL A 26 7.55 -10.18 1.87
CA VAL A 26 8.46 -9.20 2.47
C VAL A 26 9.46 -8.67 1.43
N GLN A 27 9.98 -9.53 0.58
CA GLN A 27 10.88 -9.14 -0.52
C GLN A 27 10.19 -8.18 -1.49
N ARG A 28 8.93 -8.44 -1.81
CA ARG A 28 8.14 -7.60 -2.71
C ARG A 28 7.88 -6.22 -2.10
N VAL A 29 7.56 -6.17 -0.81
CA VAL A 29 7.38 -4.92 -0.07
C VAL A 29 8.68 -4.12 -0.07
N ALA A 30 9.79 -4.77 0.25
CA ALA A 30 11.11 -4.12 0.28
C ALA A 30 11.52 -3.59 -1.10
N ALA A 31 11.25 -4.33 -2.16
CA ALA A 31 11.52 -3.90 -3.53
C ALA A 31 10.73 -2.65 -3.89
N HIS A 32 9.50 -2.55 -3.42
CA HIS A 32 8.66 -1.37 -3.64
C HIS A 32 9.22 -0.15 -2.90
N VAL A 33 9.67 -0.32 -1.67
CA VAL A 33 10.31 0.75 -0.89
C VAL A 33 11.57 1.23 -1.60
N ASP A 34 12.41 0.29 -2.04
CA ASP A 34 13.65 0.59 -2.75
C ASP A 34 13.39 1.39 -4.03
N LEU A 35 12.40 0.98 -4.80
CA LEU A 35 11.99 1.69 -6.02
C LEU A 35 11.52 3.11 -5.73
N ARG A 36 10.67 3.29 -4.72
CA ARG A 36 10.18 4.61 -4.32
C ARG A 36 11.29 5.52 -3.87
N MET A 37 12.24 5.01 -3.09
CA MET A 37 13.40 5.78 -2.67
C MET A 37 14.26 6.20 -3.86
N SER A 38 14.45 5.32 -4.82
CA SER A 38 15.21 5.61 -6.04
C SER A 38 14.55 6.71 -6.86
N GLU A 39 13.24 6.65 -7.03
CA GLU A 39 12.48 7.66 -7.77
C GLU A 39 12.55 9.03 -7.09
N LEU A 40 12.37 9.08 -5.77
CA LEU A 40 12.44 10.33 -5.03
C LEU A 40 13.84 10.91 -5.00
N ALA A 41 14.86 10.07 -5.01
CA ALA A 41 16.26 10.51 -5.06
C ALA A 41 16.59 11.26 -6.37
N LEU A 42 15.87 10.99 -7.45
CA LEU A 42 16.06 11.69 -8.73
C LEU A 42 15.56 13.14 -8.68
N SER A 43 14.53 13.41 -7.89
CA SER A 43 13.91 14.73 -7.82
C SER A 43 14.29 15.52 -6.56
N ALA A 44 14.81 14.88 -5.54
CA ALA A 44 15.16 15.51 -4.27
C ALA A 44 16.54 15.06 -3.81
N LYS A 45 17.48 15.99 -3.76
CA LYS A 45 18.84 15.72 -3.26
C LYS A 45 18.84 15.84 -1.74
N LEU A 46 18.46 14.76 -1.07
CA LEU A 46 18.37 14.71 0.38
C LEU A 46 19.34 13.67 0.95
N PRO A 47 19.82 13.88 2.18
CA PRO A 47 20.55 12.84 2.89
C PRO A 47 19.69 11.57 3.04
N PRO A 48 20.30 10.37 3.13
CA PRO A 48 19.55 9.12 3.16
C PRO A 48 18.45 9.04 4.22
N ALA A 49 18.69 9.55 5.42
CA ALA A 49 17.70 9.54 6.49
C ALA A 49 16.48 10.38 6.15
N GLN A 50 16.68 11.56 5.58
CA GLN A 50 15.60 12.46 5.17
C GLN A 50 14.86 11.88 3.96
N LEU A 51 15.57 11.25 3.05
CA LEU A 51 14.97 10.58 1.90
C LEU A 51 14.05 9.45 2.36
N ALA A 52 14.45 8.68 3.36
CA ALA A 52 13.64 7.62 3.92
C ALA A 52 12.35 8.17 4.55
N ILE A 53 12.43 9.29 5.26
CA ILE A 53 11.25 9.93 5.86
C ILE A 53 10.31 10.44 4.75
N LEU A 54 10.83 11.08 3.73
CA LEU A 54 10.03 11.54 2.59
C LEU A 54 9.33 10.37 1.90
N THR A 55 10.04 9.25 1.75
CA THR A 55 9.48 8.03 1.17
C THR A 55 8.33 7.50 2.01
N ALA A 56 8.48 7.48 3.32
CA ALA A 56 7.44 7.04 4.24
C ALA A 56 6.21 7.94 4.17
N VAL A 57 6.40 9.25 4.14
CA VAL A 57 5.30 10.22 4.02
C VAL A 57 4.57 10.02 2.70
N ASN A 58 5.31 9.88 1.61
CA ASN A 58 4.74 9.67 0.27
C ASN A 58 3.93 8.37 0.19
N ALA A 59 4.48 7.28 0.71
CA ALA A 59 3.80 5.98 0.72
C ALA A 59 2.54 6.01 1.59
N THR A 60 2.62 6.67 2.74
CA THR A 60 1.48 6.79 3.65
C THR A 60 0.37 7.65 3.03
N ASP A 61 0.75 8.73 2.35
CA ASP A 61 -0.21 9.58 1.63
C ASP A 61 -0.95 8.76 0.58
N ASP A 62 -0.23 8.00 -0.24
CA ASP A 62 -0.82 7.12 -1.25
C ASP A 62 -1.77 6.10 -0.62
N MET A 63 -1.36 5.49 0.49
CA MET A 63 -2.19 4.53 1.21
C MET A 63 -3.50 5.15 1.70
N MET A 64 -3.43 6.34 2.29
CA MET A 64 -4.60 7.02 2.81
C MET A 64 -5.57 7.42 1.70
N LYS A 65 -5.04 7.92 0.59
CA LYS A 65 -5.85 8.24 -0.59
C LYS A 65 -6.53 7.01 -1.17
N SER A 66 -5.81 5.90 -1.23
CA SER A 66 -6.37 4.63 -1.71
C SER A 66 -7.48 4.11 -0.79
N ARG A 67 -7.32 4.26 0.52
CA ARG A 67 -8.33 3.89 1.50
C ARG A 67 -9.60 4.73 1.35
N ASP A 68 -9.44 6.05 1.16
CA ASP A 68 -10.57 6.94 0.96
C ASP A 68 -11.32 6.62 -0.33
N GLU A 69 -10.58 6.32 -1.40
CA GLU A 69 -11.15 5.91 -2.68
C GLU A 69 -11.90 4.59 -2.54
N LEU A 70 -11.34 3.63 -1.81
CA LEU A 70 -12.00 2.35 -1.56
C LEU A 70 -13.31 2.53 -0.80
N ARG A 71 -13.33 3.39 0.22
CA ARG A 71 -14.56 3.71 0.96
C ARG A 71 -15.60 4.33 0.05
N ARG A 72 -15.20 5.25 -0.80
CA ARG A 72 -16.09 5.89 -1.76
C ARG A 72 -16.70 4.88 -2.72
N LEU A 73 -15.88 4.01 -3.27
CA LEU A 73 -16.33 2.96 -4.19
C LEU A 73 -17.26 1.95 -3.52
N ARG A 74 -16.99 1.57 -2.28
CA ARG A 74 -17.86 0.69 -1.51
C ARG A 74 -19.22 1.33 -1.25
N HIS A 75 -19.22 2.61 -0.90
CA HIS A 75 -20.44 3.35 -0.68
C HIS A 75 -21.29 3.43 -1.96
N GLU A 76 -20.67 3.78 -3.08
CA GLU A 76 -21.34 3.80 -4.39
C GLU A 76 -21.90 2.43 -4.76
N ASN A 77 -21.11 1.39 -4.51
CA ASN A 77 -21.53 0.01 -4.78
C ASN A 77 -22.75 -0.38 -3.94
N ASP A 78 -22.78 -0.01 -2.67
CA ASP A 78 -23.90 -0.26 -1.78
C ASP A 78 -25.16 0.49 -2.23
N LEU A 79 -25.03 1.74 -2.67
CA LEU A 79 -26.12 2.53 -3.22
C LEU A 79 -26.67 1.90 -4.50
N LEU A 80 -25.78 1.44 -5.39
CA LEU A 80 -26.19 0.77 -6.64
C LEU A 80 -26.90 -0.55 -6.37
N ARG A 81 -26.42 -1.32 -5.41
CA ARG A 81 -27.08 -2.56 -5.01
C ARG A 81 -28.47 -2.31 -4.46
N ALA A 82 -28.62 -1.30 -3.60
CA ALA A 82 -29.91 -0.90 -3.06
C ALA A 82 -30.88 -0.48 -4.17
N ALA A 83 -30.39 0.29 -5.14
CA ALA A 83 -31.18 0.72 -6.30
C ALA A 83 -31.61 -0.45 -7.16
N LEU A 84 -30.72 -1.44 -7.38
CA LEU A 84 -31.03 -2.64 -8.13
C LEU A 84 -32.07 -3.51 -7.42
N GLU A 85 -31.96 -3.64 -6.10
CA GLU A 85 -32.94 -4.38 -5.29
C GLU A 85 -34.30 -3.74 -5.35
N ASP A 86 -34.39 -2.41 -5.26
CA ASP A 86 -35.65 -1.65 -5.36
C ASP A 86 -36.27 -1.82 -6.74
N ALA A 87 -35.47 -1.71 -7.80
CA ALA A 87 -35.94 -1.92 -9.16
C ALA A 87 -36.43 -3.34 -9.39
N SER A 88 -35.71 -4.34 -8.87
CA SER A 88 -36.12 -5.73 -8.95
C SER A 88 -37.40 -6.01 -8.15
N HIS A 89 -37.57 -5.35 -7.01
CA HIS A 89 -38.75 -5.48 -6.16
C HIS A 89 -39.97 -4.86 -6.85
N ASP A 90 -39.81 -3.73 -7.48
CA ASP A 90 -40.88 -3.06 -8.25
C ASP A 90 -41.36 -3.93 -9.43
N GLU A 91 -40.46 -4.61 -10.09
CA GLU A 91 -40.80 -5.52 -11.20
C GLU A 91 -41.63 -6.71 -10.76
N LYS A 92 -41.56 -7.12 -9.50
CA LYS A 92 -42.30 -8.23 -8.94
C LYS A 92 -43.70 -7.83 -8.43
N ALA A 93 -43.94 -6.58 -8.30
CA ALA A 93 -45.27 -6.07 -7.89
C ALA A 93 -46.27 -6.02 -9.09
#